data_b6c355a43a3b64a0be1a29891756aae3
#
_entry.id   b6c355a43a3b64a0be1a29891756aae3
#
_cell.length_a   1.000
_cell.length_b   1.000
_cell.length_c   1.000
_cell.angle_alpha   90.00
_cell.angle_beta   90.00
_cell.angle_gamma   90.00
#
_symmetry.space_group_name_H-M   'P 1'
#
loop_
_entity.id
_entity.type
_entity.pdbx_description
1 polymer ?
#
loop_
_entity_poly.entity_id
_entity_poly.type
_entity_poly.pdbx_seq_one_letter_code
_entity_poly.pdbx_strand_id
1 'polypeptide(L)'
;MSTLAISLGSLACILFLIALRIPLGIAMGGVAIFGLAYLSNWRVAFNVLGDSPFVFAANWELSAIPMFLLMGAVASNSGIGDALFRAARVWFGRLPGGLAVATNWACAGFGAASGSSIAAAAVMARLAVPEMLRNKYDKGLATGVCASGGTLDALIPPSIIFIIYGIFAEVSVAQLLLAGIFPGLLTAFVYMVMIVGRAWWDPLLAPPVKFEDDAALRRERWESTMDIWPVLVLIIGVIGGLYAGVVTPTEGGAVGALLAIVIGLFQRKLGWNEIVESFKDAVFTSAQLFFVGMGAVVYTKFLALAGTAQMFVDLIGTWAVDPLLLVIAVSIIYVILGMFLDPLGMILLTVPVFVPMFASLGLDLVWFGVIVVKYVGIGLLTPPVGFNIFVVATATNNEIPLTTIFKGCFWFLGCEVIIMTLLIAFPQISLWLPQSMY
;
A
#
# COMPACT_ATOMS: atom_id res chain seq x y z
N MET A 1 4.47 -37.85 0.76
CA MET A 1 3.83 -36.84 1.66
C MET A 1 2.57 -36.35 0.97
N SER A 2 1.51 -36.00 1.72
CA SER A 2 0.32 -35.36 1.10
C SER A 2 0.67 -33.98 0.57
N THR A 3 -0.02 -33.53 -0.50
CA THR A 3 0.15 -32.18 -1.06
C THR A 3 0.01 -31.09 0.02
N LEU A 4 -0.93 -31.29 0.98
CA LEU A 4 -1.13 -30.42 2.11
C LEU A 4 0.14 -30.30 2.99
N ALA A 5 0.77 -31.44 3.30
CA ALA A 5 1.98 -31.44 4.13
C ALA A 5 3.17 -30.76 3.44
N ILE A 6 3.28 -30.90 2.12
CA ILE A 6 4.32 -30.23 1.31
C ILE A 6 4.08 -28.72 1.28
N SER A 7 2.84 -28.28 1.03
CA SER A 7 2.48 -26.87 0.93
C SER A 7 2.63 -26.16 2.29
N LEU A 8 2.06 -26.72 3.36
CA LEU A 8 2.18 -26.14 4.71
C LEU A 8 3.62 -26.21 5.24
N GLY A 9 4.33 -27.31 4.97
CA GLY A 9 5.72 -27.46 5.35
C GLY A 9 6.65 -26.45 4.66
N SER A 10 6.41 -26.18 3.36
CA SER A 10 7.17 -25.16 2.64
C SER A 10 6.91 -23.74 3.18
N LEU A 11 5.65 -23.40 3.47
CA LEU A 11 5.29 -22.12 4.08
C LEU A 11 5.93 -21.97 5.48
N ALA A 12 5.82 -23.00 6.32
CA ALA A 12 6.43 -22.99 7.64
C ALA A 12 7.96 -22.83 7.56
N CYS A 13 8.60 -23.50 6.58
CA CYS A 13 10.03 -23.37 6.34
C CYS A 13 10.41 -21.94 5.92
N ILE A 14 9.65 -21.30 5.03
CA ILE A 14 9.87 -19.91 4.63
C ILE A 14 9.74 -18.98 5.84
N LEU A 15 8.68 -19.11 6.63
CA LEU A 15 8.47 -18.28 7.83
C LEU A 15 9.60 -18.48 8.85
N PHE A 16 10.07 -19.71 9.02
CA PHE A 16 11.22 -20.02 9.88
C PHE A 16 12.51 -19.36 9.38
N LEU A 17 12.78 -19.41 8.06
CA LEU A 17 13.94 -18.76 7.46
C LEU A 17 13.89 -17.23 7.60
N ILE A 18 12.70 -16.63 7.46
CA ILE A 18 12.49 -15.19 7.69
C ILE A 18 12.77 -14.86 9.17
N ALA A 19 12.31 -15.68 10.12
CA ALA A 19 12.61 -15.50 11.54
C ALA A 19 14.13 -15.57 11.85
N LEU A 20 14.89 -16.32 11.04
CA LEU A 20 16.35 -16.34 11.05
C LEU A 20 17.00 -15.14 10.32
N ARG A 21 16.19 -14.15 9.90
CA ARG A 21 16.63 -12.96 9.15
C ARG A 21 17.18 -13.24 7.75
N ILE A 22 16.83 -14.37 7.14
CA ILE A 22 17.17 -14.64 5.74
C ILE A 22 16.25 -13.78 4.85
N PRO A 23 16.79 -13.05 3.84
CA PRO A 23 16.00 -12.26 2.92
C PRO A 23 14.92 -13.11 2.23
N LEU A 24 13.69 -12.55 2.13
CA LEU A 24 12.51 -13.26 1.64
C LEU A 24 12.72 -13.93 0.27
N GLY A 25 13.35 -13.22 -0.70
CA GLY A 25 13.62 -13.78 -2.03
C GLY A 25 14.51 -15.03 -1.99
N ILE A 26 15.51 -15.06 -1.09
CA ILE A 26 16.37 -16.24 -0.87
C ILE A 26 15.57 -17.36 -0.18
N ALA A 27 14.77 -17.03 0.82
CA ALA A 27 13.96 -18.02 1.53
C ALA A 27 12.98 -18.72 0.58
N MET A 28 12.23 -17.94 -0.22
CA MET A 28 11.28 -18.48 -1.20
C MET A 28 11.97 -19.29 -2.29
N GLY A 29 13.00 -18.72 -2.93
CA GLY A 29 13.76 -19.39 -3.99
C GLY A 29 14.45 -20.66 -3.49
N GLY A 30 15.08 -20.60 -2.31
CA GLY A 30 15.74 -21.76 -1.71
C GLY A 30 14.78 -22.91 -1.41
N VAL A 31 13.68 -22.62 -0.70
CA VAL A 31 12.65 -23.63 -0.40
C VAL A 31 12.05 -24.21 -1.67
N ALA A 32 11.81 -23.36 -2.68
CA ALA A 32 11.29 -23.82 -3.97
C ALA A 32 12.26 -24.75 -4.71
N ILE A 33 13.55 -24.43 -4.77
CA ILE A 33 14.56 -25.26 -5.44
C ILE A 33 14.63 -26.65 -4.78
N PHE A 34 14.74 -26.71 -3.46
CA PHE A 34 14.77 -27.99 -2.74
C PHE A 34 13.44 -28.75 -2.90
N GLY A 35 12.31 -28.05 -2.86
CA GLY A 35 10.98 -28.62 -3.09
C GLY A 35 10.81 -29.20 -4.50
N LEU A 36 11.24 -28.47 -5.54
CA LEU A 36 11.24 -28.94 -6.94
C LEU A 36 12.15 -30.15 -7.13
N ALA A 37 13.35 -30.15 -6.53
CA ALA A 37 14.27 -31.28 -6.58
C ALA A 37 13.67 -32.52 -5.88
N TYR A 38 12.94 -32.34 -4.79
CA TYR A 38 12.26 -33.42 -4.06
C TYR A 38 11.07 -34.00 -4.85
N LEU A 39 10.24 -33.11 -5.47
CA LEU A 39 9.04 -33.54 -6.21
C LEU A 39 9.37 -34.15 -7.58
N SER A 40 10.50 -33.77 -8.18
CA SER A 40 10.90 -34.20 -9.51
C SER A 40 12.38 -34.62 -9.53
N ASN A 41 13.29 -33.70 -9.79
CA ASN A 41 14.74 -33.95 -9.78
C ASN A 41 15.49 -32.59 -9.85
N TRP A 42 16.82 -32.65 -9.56
CA TRP A 42 17.68 -31.46 -9.60
C TRP A 42 17.74 -30.76 -10.96
N ARG A 43 17.60 -31.51 -12.06
CA ARG A 43 17.62 -30.95 -13.41
C ARG A 43 16.42 -29.99 -13.61
N VAL A 44 15.24 -30.40 -13.18
CA VAL A 44 14.04 -29.56 -13.23
C VAL A 44 14.19 -28.34 -12.34
N ALA A 45 14.69 -28.53 -11.11
CA ALA A 45 14.91 -27.43 -10.17
C ALA A 45 15.86 -26.36 -10.74
N PHE A 46 16.99 -26.76 -11.32
CA PHE A 46 17.95 -25.83 -11.94
C PHE A 46 17.43 -25.21 -13.24
N ASN A 47 16.64 -25.92 -14.05
CA ASN A 47 16.01 -25.33 -15.22
C ASN A 47 15.02 -24.23 -14.83
N VAL A 48 14.16 -24.46 -13.82
CA VAL A 48 13.22 -23.46 -13.30
C VAL A 48 13.98 -22.25 -12.72
N LEU A 49 15.07 -22.49 -11.97
CA LEU A 49 15.89 -21.41 -11.43
C LEU A 49 16.58 -20.58 -12.53
N GLY A 50 17.04 -21.19 -13.59
CA GLY A 50 17.71 -20.50 -14.70
C GLY A 50 16.76 -19.69 -15.58
N ASP A 51 15.54 -20.18 -15.79
CA ASP A 51 14.58 -19.60 -16.73
C ASP A 51 13.62 -18.61 -16.06
N SER A 52 12.96 -19.00 -14.95
CA SER A 52 11.85 -18.24 -14.37
C SER A 52 12.22 -16.85 -13.90
N PRO A 53 13.36 -16.59 -13.23
CA PRO A 53 13.78 -15.26 -12.84
C PRO A 53 14.02 -14.34 -14.04
N PHE A 54 14.58 -14.88 -15.13
CA PHE A 54 14.82 -14.12 -16.35
C PHE A 54 13.49 -13.74 -17.02
N VAL A 55 12.58 -14.70 -17.21
CA VAL A 55 11.24 -14.45 -17.78
C VAL A 55 10.49 -13.41 -16.96
N PHE A 56 10.56 -13.51 -15.62
CA PHE A 56 9.95 -12.52 -14.73
C PHE A 56 10.56 -11.13 -14.94
N ALA A 57 11.89 -11.00 -14.89
CA ALA A 57 12.55 -9.69 -15.03
C ALA A 57 12.36 -9.07 -16.41
N ALA A 58 12.17 -9.89 -17.45
CA ALA A 58 11.93 -9.47 -18.84
C ALA A 58 10.45 -9.08 -19.10
N ASN A 59 9.56 -9.26 -18.13
CA ASN A 59 8.15 -8.88 -18.29
C ASN A 59 8.01 -7.38 -18.41
N TRP A 60 7.41 -6.92 -19.52
CA TRP A 60 7.21 -5.50 -19.83
C TRP A 60 6.37 -4.77 -18.78
N GLU A 61 5.35 -5.41 -18.21
CA GLU A 61 4.47 -4.81 -17.21
C GLU A 61 5.22 -4.41 -15.93
N LEU A 62 6.30 -5.13 -15.59
CA LEU A 62 7.14 -4.81 -14.45
C LEU A 62 7.88 -3.48 -14.60
N SER A 63 8.02 -2.95 -15.81
CA SER A 63 8.63 -1.63 -16.04
C SER A 63 7.81 -0.48 -15.44
N ALA A 64 6.53 -0.69 -15.15
CA ALA A 64 5.71 0.25 -14.40
C ALA A 64 6.26 0.53 -13.00
N ILE A 65 6.82 -0.49 -12.32
CA ILE A 65 7.31 -0.37 -10.93
C ILE A 65 8.42 0.69 -10.80
N PRO A 66 9.56 0.60 -11.52
CA PRO A 66 10.61 1.61 -11.41
C PRO A 66 10.12 3.01 -11.82
N MET A 67 9.19 3.11 -12.77
CA MET A 67 8.66 4.41 -13.20
C MET A 67 7.80 5.06 -12.12
N PHE A 68 6.88 4.31 -11.50
CA PHE A 68 6.09 4.83 -10.38
C PHE A 68 6.92 5.11 -9.13
N LEU A 69 7.93 4.28 -8.86
CA LEU A 69 8.90 4.55 -7.78
C LEU A 69 9.68 5.85 -8.02
N LEU A 70 10.11 6.09 -9.26
CA LEU A 70 10.79 7.33 -9.62
C LEU A 70 9.85 8.53 -9.47
N MET A 71 8.61 8.42 -9.96
CA MET A 71 7.59 9.45 -9.76
C MET A 71 7.42 9.79 -8.28
N GLY A 72 7.25 8.76 -7.42
CA GLY A 72 7.07 8.93 -5.98
C GLY A 72 8.29 9.54 -5.28
N ALA A 73 9.50 9.11 -5.62
CA ALA A 73 10.75 9.65 -5.08
C ALA A 73 10.92 11.13 -5.46
N VAL A 74 10.68 11.48 -6.73
CA VAL A 74 10.72 12.87 -7.20
C VAL A 74 9.65 13.72 -6.51
N ALA A 75 8.41 13.22 -6.41
CA ALA A 75 7.32 13.91 -5.72
C ALA A 75 7.64 14.17 -4.25
N SER A 76 8.26 13.20 -3.57
CA SER A 76 8.72 13.34 -2.18
C SER A 76 9.77 14.43 -2.02
N ASN A 77 10.76 14.47 -2.92
CA ASN A 77 11.87 15.42 -2.87
C ASN A 77 11.49 16.82 -3.37
N SER A 78 10.38 16.97 -4.11
CA SER A 78 9.90 18.26 -4.63
C SER A 78 9.04 19.07 -3.64
N GLY A 79 8.85 18.59 -2.40
CA GLY A 79 8.08 19.30 -1.37
C GLY A 79 6.55 19.32 -1.61
N ILE A 80 6.04 18.36 -2.38
CA ILE A 80 4.59 18.18 -2.60
C ILE A 80 3.88 17.91 -1.28
N GLY A 81 4.51 17.15 -0.35
CA GLY A 81 3.94 16.86 0.95
C GLY A 81 3.67 18.11 1.79
N ASP A 82 4.60 19.08 1.77
CA ASP A 82 4.44 20.36 2.47
C ASP A 82 3.26 21.17 1.93
N ALA A 83 3.11 21.23 0.60
CA ALA A 83 2.01 21.95 -0.04
C ALA A 83 0.65 21.33 0.30
N LEU A 84 0.55 20.00 0.23
CA LEU A 84 -0.66 19.26 0.60
C LEU A 84 -1.02 19.43 2.07
N PHE A 85 -0.08 19.30 2.97
CA PHE A 85 -0.32 19.47 4.41
C PHE A 85 -0.75 20.91 4.70
N ARG A 86 -0.11 21.92 4.13
CA ARG A 86 -0.48 23.34 4.27
C ARG A 86 -1.91 23.60 3.79
N ALA A 87 -2.23 23.14 2.58
CA ALA A 87 -3.58 23.30 2.05
C ALA A 87 -4.62 22.60 2.92
N ALA A 88 -4.39 21.34 3.30
CA ALA A 88 -5.30 20.59 4.16
C ALA A 88 -5.49 21.26 5.53
N ARG A 89 -4.41 21.80 6.14
CA ARG A 89 -4.46 22.54 7.40
C ARG A 89 -5.40 23.75 7.32
N VAL A 90 -5.32 24.51 6.25
CA VAL A 90 -6.13 25.73 6.08
C VAL A 90 -7.61 25.42 5.80
N TRP A 91 -7.87 24.30 5.11
CA TRP A 91 -9.24 23.88 4.81
C TRP A 91 -9.92 23.19 6.00
N PHE A 92 -9.23 22.27 6.65
CA PHE A 92 -9.81 21.44 7.71
C PHE A 92 -9.51 21.94 9.14
N GLY A 93 -8.61 22.91 9.31
CA GLY A 93 -8.11 23.34 10.63
C GLY A 93 -9.17 23.85 11.59
N ARG A 94 -10.34 24.28 11.10
CA ARG A 94 -11.49 24.70 11.94
C ARG A 94 -12.32 23.55 12.49
N LEU A 95 -12.16 22.35 11.94
CA LEU A 95 -12.88 21.17 12.43
C LEU A 95 -12.32 20.75 13.81
N PRO A 96 -13.14 20.12 14.67
CA PRO A 96 -12.60 19.42 15.83
C PRO A 96 -11.54 18.40 15.37
N GLY A 97 -10.34 18.45 15.96
CA GLY A 97 -9.23 17.64 15.50
C GLY A 97 -8.66 18.02 14.13
N GLY A 98 -8.86 19.27 13.69
CA GLY A 98 -8.62 19.74 12.33
C GLY A 98 -7.22 19.48 11.78
N LEU A 99 -6.15 19.55 12.62
CA LEU A 99 -4.80 19.20 12.17
C LEU A 99 -4.66 17.69 11.88
N ALA A 100 -5.29 16.82 12.66
CA ALA A 100 -5.27 15.39 12.42
C ALA A 100 -6.10 15.04 11.17
N VAL A 101 -7.25 15.69 10.97
CA VAL A 101 -8.04 15.58 9.73
C VAL A 101 -7.22 16.05 8.52
N ALA A 102 -6.54 17.18 8.66
CA ALA A 102 -5.66 17.71 7.60
C ALA A 102 -4.54 16.74 7.27
N THR A 103 -3.90 16.14 8.26
CA THR A 103 -2.86 15.12 8.08
C THR A 103 -3.40 13.92 7.33
N ASN A 104 -4.58 13.42 7.70
CA ASN A 104 -5.23 12.28 7.04
C ASN A 104 -5.47 12.56 5.54
N TRP A 105 -6.03 13.70 5.19
CA TRP A 105 -6.27 14.08 3.79
C TRP A 105 -4.99 14.44 3.04
N ALA A 106 -3.98 15.00 3.73
CA ALA A 106 -2.67 15.22 3.13
C ALA A 106 -1.96 13.88 2.82
N CYS A 107 -2.09 12.87 3.68
CA CYS A 107 -1.63 11.51 3.39
C CYS A 107 -2.33 10.95 2.14
N ALA A 108 -3.66 11.07 2.06
CA ALA A 108 -4.42 10.61 0.91
C ALA A 108 -3.97 11.28 -0.41
N GLY A 109 -3.77 12.59 -0.39
CA GLY A 109 -3.27 13.34 -1.55
C GLY A 109 -1.81 13.03 -1.88
N PHE A 110 -0.97 12.82 -0.86
CA PHE A 110 0.43 12.45 -1.06
C PHE A 110 0.53 11.02 -1.61
N GLY A 111 -0.34 10.11 -1.17
CA GLY A 111 -0.47 8.77 -1.71
C GLY A 111 -0.66 8.75 -3.22
N ALA A 112 -1.55 9.63 -3.71
CA ALA A 112 -1.80 9.80 -5.14
C ALA A 112 -0.58 10.30 -5.94
N ALA A 113 0.49 10.74 -5.29
CA ALA A 113 1.72 11.21 -5.93
C ALA A 113 2.94 10.30 -5.65
N SER A 114 2.93 9.54 -4.53
CA SER A 114 4.11 8.79 -4.09
C SER A 114 4.05 7.29 -4.33
N GLY A 115 2.87 6.68 -4.17
CA GLY A 115 2.70 5.23 -4.29
C GLY A 115 3.44 4.40 -3.21
N SER A 116 3.92 5.02 -2.11
CA SER A 116 4.70 4.37 -1.06
C SER A 116 4.22 4.70 0.34
N SER A 117 3.53 3.76 1.00
CA SER A 117 2.99 3.89 2.37
C SER A 117 4.04 4.33 3.39
N ILE A 118 5.24 3.80 3.26
CA ILE A 118 6.38 4.12 4.13
C ILE A 118 6.81 5.58 3.93
N ALA A 119 6.92 6.03 2.68
CA ALA A 119 7.29 7.42 2.37
C ALA A 119 6.23 8.40 2.86
N ALA A 120 4.94 8.11 2.65
CA ALA A 120 3.84 8.93 3.12
C ALA A 120 3.83 9.07 4.65
N ALA A 121 3.96 7.96 5.37
CA ALA A 121 4.04 7.97 6.83
C ALA A 121 5.24 8.79 7.34
N ALA A 122 6.42 8.62 6.72
CA ALA A 122 7.64 9.33 7.11
C ALA A 122 7.57 10.84 6.87
N VAL A 123 7.10 11.26 5.69
CA VAL A 123 6.96 12.67 5.32
C VAL A 123 5.95 13.35 6.23
N MET A 124 4.76 12.77 6.37
CA MET A 124 3.70 13.35 7.21
C MET A 124 4.07 13.35 8.69
N ALA A 125 4.79 12.34 9.19
CA ALA A 125 5.28 12.35 10.56
C ALA A 125 6.23 13.53 10.84
N ARG A 126 7.16 13.82 9.92
CA ARG A 126 8.08 14.95 10.05
C ARG A 126 7.38 16.31 9.98
N LEU A 127 6.33 16.44 9.17
CA LEU A 127 5.60 17.70 8.97
C LEU A 127 4.52 17.93 10.04
N ALA A 128 3.67 16.95 10.23
CA ALA A 128 2.44 17.12 11.00
C ALA A 128 2.60 16.86 12.50
N VAL A 129 3.45 15.90 12.93
CA VAL A 129 3.61 15.59 14.35
C VAL A 129 4.12 16.79 15.15
N PRO A 130 5.22 17.49 14.75
CA PRO A 130 5.67 18.67 15.48
C PRO A 130 4.62 19.77 15.56
N GLU A 131 3.86 19.99 14.48
CA GLU A 131 2.79 20.99 14.43
C GLU A 131 1.64 20.63 15.39
N MET A 132 1.20 19.38 15.39
CA MET A 132 0.16 18.88 16.29
C MET A 132 0.61 18.96 17.76
N LEU A 133 1.86 18.61 18.08
CA LEU A 133 2.40 18.69 19.44
C LEU A 133 2.50 20.15 19.94
N ARG A 134 2.90 21.09 19.07
CA ARG A 134 2.88 22.54 19.40
C ARG A 134 1.47 23.02 19.74
N ASN A 135 0.46 22.48 19.08
CA ASN A 135 -0.95 22.76 19.33
C ASN A 135 -1.56 21.88 20.44
N LYS A 136 -0.71 21.19 21.23
CA LYS A 136 -1.10 20.38 22.41
C LYS A 136 -2.02 19.19 22.08
N TYR A 137 -1.92 18.63 20.88
CA TYR A 137 -2.59 17.37 20.52
C TYR A 137 -2.01 16.20 21.30
N ASP A 138 -2.85 15.21 21.56
CA ASP A 138 -2.40 13.94 22.15
C ASP A 138 -1.34 13.28 21.24
N LYS A 139 -0.26 12.76 21.85
CA LYS A 139 0.85 12.14 21.15
C LYS A 139 0.44 10.90 20.37
N GLY A 140 -0.47 10.11 20.92
CA GLY A 140 -0.98 8.90 20.26
C GLY A 140 -1.81 9.25 19.04
N LEU A 141 -2.70 10.24 19.12
CA LEU A 141 -3.47 10.70 17.96
C LEU A 141 -2.55 11.30 16.89
N ALA A 142 -1.60 12.16 17.26
CA ALA A 142 -0.69 12.83 16.33
C ALA A 142 0.17 11.83 15.54
N THR A 143 0.70 10.82 16.21
CA THR A 143 1.51 9.78 15.56
C THR A 143 0.66 8.71 14.88
N GLY A 144 -0.47 8.34 15.50
CA GLY A 144 -1.40 7.35 14.95
C GLY A 144 -1.99 7.77 13.60
N VAL A 145 -2.37 9.05 13.44
CA VAL A 145 -2.88 9.54 12.15
C VAL A 145 -1.82 9.51 11.05
N CYS A 146 -0.55 9.78 11.36
CA CYS A 146 0.52 9.70 10.38
C CYS A 146 0.78 8.25 9.94
N ALA A 147 0.83 7.31 10.90
CA ALA A 147 1.04 5.90 10.61
C ALA A 147 -0.13 5.32 9.80
N SER A 148 -1.37 5.58 10.23
CA SER A 148 -2.58 5.08 9.57
C SER A 148 -2.86 5.79 8.25
N GLY A 149 -2.61 7.10 8.17
CA GLY A 149 -2.71 7.86 6.93
C GLY A 149 -1.78 7.33 5.84
N GLY A 150 -0.58 6.85 6.21
CA GLY A 150 0.33 6.20 5.27
C GLY A 150 -0.27 4.95 4.60
N THR A 151 -1.22 4.26 5.21
CA THR A 151 -1.88 3.10 4.57
C THR A 151 -2.84 3.47 3.45
N LEU A 152 -3.30 4.71 3.38
CA LEU A 152 -4.14 5.22 2.29
C LEU A 152 -3.41 5.16 0.94
N ASP A 153 -2.11 5.34 0.97
CA ASP A 153 -1.21 5.31 -0.18
C ASP A 153 -1.20 3.93 -0.88
N ALA A 154 -1.44 2.86 -0.14
CA ALA A 154 -1.56 1.53 -0.72
C ALA A 154 -2.80 1.36 -1.60
N LEU A 155 -3.87 2.12 -1.33
CA LEU A 155 -5.15 2.04 -2.03
C LEU A 155 -5.33 3.12 -3.10
N ILE A 156 -4.90 4.36 -2.79
CA ILE A 156 -5.09 5.50 -3.70
C ILE A 156 -4.05 5.41 -4.82
N PRO A 157 -4.48 5.34 -6.09
CA PRO A 157 -3.54 5.21 -7.20
C PRO A 157 -2.65 6.46 -7.38
N PRO A 158 -1.42 6.22 -7.88
CA PRO A 158 -0.84 4.96 -8.28
C PRO A 158 -0.30 4.16 -7.09
N SER A 159 -0.63 2.87 -7.02
CA SER A 159 -0.18 1.98 -5.95
C SER A 159 0.69 0.86 -6.51
N ILE A 160 1.94 0.78 -6.03
CA ILE A 160 2.89 -0.26 -6.41
C ILE A 160 2.37 -1.65 -6.00
N ILE A 161 1.64 -1.71 -4.88
CA ILE A 161 1.08 -2.95 -4.35
C ILE A 161 0.01 -3.52 -5.29
N PHE A 162 -0.84 -2.67 -5.88
CA PHE A 162 -1.80 -3.10 -6.90
C PHE A 162 -1.12 -3.60 -8.18
N ILE A 163 -0.02 -2.97 -8.59
CA ILE A 163 0.73 -3.40 -9.78
C ILE A 163 1.28 -4.81 -9.55
N ILE A 164 1.90 -5.06 -8.41
CA ILE A 164 2.45 -6.37 -8.06
C ILE A 164 1.35 -7.41 -7.96
N TYR A 165 0.24 -7.11 -7.28
CA TYR A 165 -0.90 -8.00 -7.22
C TYR A 165 -1.43 -8.33 -8.62
N GLY A 166 -1.62 -7.32 -9.48
CA GLY A 166 -2.14 -7.50 -10.84
C GLY A 166 -1.31 -8.45 -11.68
N ILE A 167 0.02 -8.30 -11.61
CA ILE A 167 0.97 -9.15 -12.35
C ILE A 167 0.93 -10.60 -11.86
N PHE A 168 0.91 -10.83 -10.53
CA PHE A 168 0.90 -12.18 -9.97
C PHE A 168 -0.46 -12.86 -10.00
N ALA A 169 -1.54 -12.10 -9.98
CA ALA A 169 -2.91 -12.59 -10.11
C ALA A 169 -3.39 -12.66 -11.57
N GLU A 170 -2.57 -12.20 -12.53
CA GLU A 170 -2.91 -12.11 -13.96
C GLU A 170 -4.20 -11.29 -14.20
N VAL A 171 -4.34 -10.17 -13.47
CA VAL A 171 -5.49 -9.27 -13.51
C VAL A 171 -5.07 -7.91 -14.03
N SER A 172 -5.96 -7.21 -14.74
CA SER A 172 -5.68 -5.88 -15.29
C SER A 172 -5.25 -4.88 -14.22
N VAL A 173 -4.00 -4.42 -14.32
CA VAL A 173 -3.43 -3.40 -13.42
C VAL A 173 -4.21 -2.08 -13.51
N ALA A 174 -4.70 -1.72 -14.71
CA ALA A 174 -5.52 -0.52 -14.89
C ALA A 174 -6.83 -0.60 -14.08
N GLN A 175 -7.53 -1.74 -14.15
CA GLN A 175 -8.75 -1.96 -13.38
C GLN A 175 -8.49 -1.93 -11.87
N LEU A 176 -7.39 -2.52 -11.40
CA LEU A 176 -7.01 -2.51 -9.98
C LEU A 176 -6.71 -1.10 -9.48
N LEU A 177 -5.97 -0.30 -10.24
CA LEU A 177 -5.69 1.08 -9.88
C LEU A 177 -6.98 1.89 -9.74
N LEU A 178 -7.93 1.73 -10.64
CA LEU A 178 -9.23 2.40 -10.54
C LEU A 178 -10.09 1.85 -9.40
N ALA A 179 -10.05 0.54 -9.15
CA ALA A 179 -10.79 -0.10 -8.06
C ALA A 179 -10.38 0.41 -6.67
N GLY A 180 -9.14 0.88 -6.51
CA GLY A 180 -8.63 1.42 -5.25
C GLY A 180 -9.15 2.81 -4.88
N ILE A 181 -9.65 3.60 -5.83
CA ILE A 181 -10.02 5.00 -5.61
C ILE A 181 -11.11 5.15 -4.55
N PHE A 182 -12.28 4.53 -4.74
CA PHE A 182 -13.38 4.64 -3.80
C PHE A 182 -13.09 4.00 -2.43
N PRO A 183 -12.48 2.80 -2.33
CA PRO A 183 -12.02 2.26 -1.05
C PRO A 183 -11.02 3.18 -0.31
N GLY A 184 -10.09 3.81 -1.04
CA GLY A 184 -9.16 4.79 -0.47
C GLY A 184 -9.87 6.03 0.08
N LEU A 185 -10.79 6.62 -0.69
CA LEU A 185 -11.60 7.76 -0.25
C LEU A 185 -12.53 7.41 0.90
N LEU A 186 -13.16 6.23 0.87
CA LEU A 186 -13.96 5.71 1.98
C LEU A 186 -13.14 5.60 3.26
N THR A 187 -11.93 5.06 3.17
CA THR A 187 -11.00 4.94 4.30
C THR A 187 -10.66 6.32 4.87
N ALA A 188 -10.26 7.28 4.02
CA ALA A 188 -9.95 8.63 4.44
C ALA A 188 -11.16 9.32 5.11
N PHE A 189 -12.37 9.09 4.58
CA PHE A 189 -13.61 9.64 5.14
C PHE A 189 -13.95 9.00 6.50
N VAL A 190 -13.87 7.69 6.64
CA VAL A 190 -14.15 7.00 7.92
C VAL A 190 -13.15 7.42 9.00
N TYR A 191 -11.86 7.55 8.65
CA TYR A 191 -10.85 8.08 9.54
C TYR A 191 -11.17 9.54 9.97
N MET A 192 -11.56 10.38 9.04
CA MET A 192 -11.98 11.76 9.34
C MET A 192 -13.15 11.77 10.33
N VAL A 193 -14.19 10.98 10.09
CA VAL A 193 -15.37 10.90 10.98
C VAL A 193 -14.97 10.45 12.38
N MET A 194 -14.10 9.45 12.50
CA MET A 194 -13.58 8.98 13.79
C MET A 194 -12.77 10.08 14.51
N ILE A 195 -11.86 10.77 13.79
CA ILE A 195 -11.04 11.85 14.38
C ILE A 195 -11.93 12.98 14.89
N VAL A 196 -12.87 13.46 14.06
CA VAL A 196 -13.80 14.52 14.42
C VAL A 196 -14.68 14.11 15.61
N GLY A 197 -15.24 12.89 15.58
CA GLY A 197 -16.08 12.36 16.64
C GLY A 197 -15.34 12.28 17.98
N ARG A 198 -14.10 11.79 17.99
CA ARG A 198 -13.25 11.73 19.19
C ARG A 198 -12.87 13.12 19.72
N ALA A 199 -12.48 14.02 18.83
CA ALA A 199 -12.13 15.40 19.21
C ALA A 199 -13.33 16.20 19.70
N TRP A 200 -14.53 15.87 19.22
CA TRP A 200 -15.78 16.46 19.73
C TRP A 200 -16.14 15.93 21.13
N TRP A 201 -15.91 14.61 21.37
CA TRP A 201 -16.16 13.99 22.67
C TRP A 201 -15.15 14.42 23.73
N ASP A 202 -13.86 14.48 23.34
CA ASP A 202 -12.75 14.90 24.21
C ASP A 202 -11.94 16.03 23.53
N PRO A 203 -12.30 17.29 23.77
CA PRO A 203 -11.60 18.45 23.21
C PRO A 203 -10.13 18.57 23.66
N LEU A 204 -9.73 17.92 24.77
CA LEU A 204 -8.35 17.91 25.23
C LEU A 204 -7.45 17.03 24.35
N LEU A 205 -8.02 16.05 23.69
CA LEU A 205 -7.31 15.17 22.74
C LEU A 205 -6.74 15.94 21.56
N ALA A 206 -7.51 16.92 21.06
CA ALA A 206 -7.18 17.68 19.85
C ALA A 206 -7.75 19.11 19.95
N PRO A 207 -7.10 20.01 20.69
CA PRO A 207 -7.57 21.37 20.87
C PRO A 207 -7.75 22.11 19.55
N PRO A 208 -8.80 22.91 19.37
CA PRO A 208 -9.04 23.63 18.13
C PRO A 208 -7.96 24.68 17.86
N VAL A 209 -7.50 24.74 16.63
CA VAL A 209 -6.54 25.77 16.17
C VAL A 209 -7.28 27.09 16.03
N LYS A 210 -6.75 28.14 16.66
CA LYS A 210 -7.30 29.50 16.55
C LYS A 210 -6.70 30.16 15.30
N PHE A 211 -7.55 30.64 14.41
CA PHE A 211 -7.17 31.50 13.30
C PHE A 211 -7.57 32.92 13.68
N GLU A 212 -6.61 33.82 13.70
CA GLU A 212 -6.81 35.21 14.24
C GLU A 212 -7.55 36.13 13.28
N ASP A 213 -7.49 35.88 11.95
CA ASP A 213 -8.12 36.74 10.93
C ASP A 213 -8.79 35.91 9.82
N ASP A 214 -10.08 36.13 9.60
CA ASP A 214 -10.87 35.48 8.57
C ASP A 214 -10.47 35.91 7.14
N ALA A 215 -10.01 37.15 6.97
CA ALA A 215 -9.58 37.67 5.67
C ALA A 215 -8.23 37.07 5.28
N ALA A 216 -7.28 37.01 6.24
CA ALA A 216 -6.01 36.33 6.04
C ALA A 216 -6.20 34.83 5.72
N LEU A 217 -7.13 34.17 6.43
CA LEU A 217 -7.45 32.77 6.18
C LEU A 217 -8.02 32.50 4.77
N ARG A 218 -8.89 33.39 4.25
CA ARG A 218 -9.41 33.26 2.88
C ARG A 218 -8.31 33.40 1.84
N ARG A 219 -7.37 34.32 2.06
CA ARG A 219 -6.22 34.50 1.17
C ARG A 219 -5.30 33.27 1.23
N GLU A 220 -5.01 32.80 2.43
CA GLU A 220 -4.17 31.59 2.62
C GLU A 220 -4.83 30.34 1.99
N ARG A 221 -6.17 30.22 2.08
CA ARG A 221 -6.92 29.15 1.38
C ARG A 221 -6.70 29.18 -0.12
N TRP A 222 -6.81 30.36 -0.73
CA TRP A 222 -6.62 30.50 -2.16
C TRP A 222 -5.19 30.18 -2.58
N GLU A 223 -4.22 30.76 -1.89
CA GLU A 223 -2.79 30.56 -2.15
C GLU A 223 -2.41 29.08 -1.98
N SER A 224 -2.80 28.43 -0.88
CA SER A 224 -2.48 27.03 -0.63
C SER A 224 -3.19 26.07 -1.58
N THR A 225 -4.41 26.39 -2.04
CA THR A 225 -5.10 25.61 -3.06
C THR A 225 -4.41 25.72 -4.42
N MET A 226 -3.90 26.90 -4.73
CA MET A 226 -3.08 27.05 -5.95
C MET A 226 -1.76 26.28 -5.86
N ASP A 227 -1.17 26.17 -4.66
CA ASP A 227 0.09 25.43 -4.45
C ASP A 227 -0.03 23.91 -4.66
N ILE A 228 -1.23 23.32 -4.63
CA ILE A 228 -1.44 21.88 -4.86
C ILE A 228 -1.65 21.49 -6.33
N TRP A 229 -1.62 22.47 -7.28
CA TRP A 229 -1.77 22.19 -8.71
C TRP A 229 -0.85 21.05 -9.22
N PRO A 230 0.39 20.85 -8.71
CA PRO A 230 1.23 19.76 -9.16
C PRO A 230 0.62 18.37 -8.94
N VAL A 231 -0.01 18.20 -7.78
CA VAL A 231 -0.69 16.93 -7.45
C VAL A 231 -1.86 16.69 -8.38
N LEU A 232 -2.64 17.73 -8.66
CA LEU A 232 -3.78 17.63 -9.60
C LEU A 232 -3.30 17.26 -11.00
N VAL A 233 -2.20 17.85 -11.47
CA VAL A 233 -1.62 17.52 -12.78
C VAL A 233 -1.12 16.07 -12.81
N LEU A 234 -0.47 15.59 -11.74
CA LEU A 234 -0.04 14.20 -11.65
C LEU A 234 -1.24 13.23 -11.65
N ILE A 235 -2.27 13.51 -10.83
CA ILE A 235 -3.47 12.69 -10.77
C ILE A 235 -4.19 12.67 -12.14
N ILE A 236 -4.44 13.82 -12.74
CA ILE A 236 -5.12 13.90 -14.03
C ILE A 236 -4.27 13.26 -15.14
N GLY A 237 -2.97 13.49 -15.15
CA GLY A 237 -2.06 12.94 -16.15
C GLY A 237 -1.98 11.42 -16.10
N VAL A 238 -1.88 10.85 -14.91
CA VAL A 238 -1.74 9.40 -14.74
C VAL A 238 -3.11 8.71 -14.68
N ILE A 239 -3.96 9.06 -13.70
CA ILE A 239 -5.25 8.37 -13.49
C ILE A 239 -6.24 8.75 -14.58
N GLY A 240 -6.30 10.02 -14.95
CA GLY A 240 -7.14 10.48 -16.06
C GLY A 240 -6.73 9.85 -17.39
N GLY A 241 -5.42 9.74 -17.65
CA GLY A 241 -4.88 9.07 -18.83
C GLY A 241 -5.21 7.58 -18.88
N LEU A 242 -5.11 6.87 -17.74
CA LEU A 242 -5.50 5.47 -17.60
C LEU A 242 -7.00 5.28 -17.82
N TYR A 243 -7.84 6.11 -17.19
CA TYR A 243 -9.29 6.04 -17.33
C TYR A 243 -9.75 6.30 -18.77
N ALA A 244 -9.13 7.27 -19.43
CA ALA A 244 -9.43 7.59 -20.83
C ALA A 244 -8.86 6.56 -21.83
N GLY A 245 -8.09 5.57 -21.37
CA GLY A 245 -7.42 4.58 -22.23
C GLY A 245 -6.32 5.17 -23.12
N VAL A 246 -5.84 6.38 -22.81
CA VAL A 246 -4.78 7.08 -23.58
C VAL A 246 -3.41 6.52 -23.26
N VAL A 247 -3.20 6.04 -22.03
CA VAL A 247 -1.95 5.44 -21.56
C VAL A 247 -2.21 4.09 -20.90
N THR A 248 -1.29 3.16 -21.08
CA THR A 248 -1.21 1.91 -20.32
C THR A 248 -0.62 2.17 -18.93
N PRO A 249 -0.72 1.24 -17.97
CA PRO A 249 -0.09 1.41 -16.64
C PRO A 249 1.41 1.69 -16.71
N THR A 250 2.13 1.06 -17.63
CA THR A 250 3.58 1.27 -17.84
C THR A 250 3.88 2.66 -18.38
N GLU A 251 3.13 3.10 -19.38
CA GLU A 251 3.22 4.45 -19.94
C GLU A 251 2.80 5.50 -18.93
N GLY A 252 1.74 5.24 -18.15
CA GLY A 252 1.27 6.11 -17.07
C GLY A 252 2.34 6.35 -16.00
N GLY A 253 3.11 5.31 -15.64
CA GLY A 253 4.27 5.45 -14.77
C GLY A 253 5.35 6.37 -15.35
N ALA A 254 5.68 6.19 -16.63
CA ALA A 254 6.69 7.01 -17.32
C ALA A 254 6.24 8.47 -17.46
N VAL A 255 4.96 8.69 -17.85
CA VAL A 255 4.36 10.03 -17.93
C VAL A 255 4.34 10.68 -16.55
N GLY A 256 3.96 9.95 -15.50
CA GLY A 256 3.96 10.45 -14.13
C GLY A 256 5.36 10.86 -13.65
N ALA A 257 6.37 10.04 -13.90
CA ALA A 257 7.76 10.35 -13.57
C ALA A 257 8.27 11.60 -14.31
N LEU A 258 7.98 11.69 -15.61
CA LEU A 258 8.34 12.86 -16.43
C LEU A 258 7.64 14.13 -15.92
N LEU A 259 6.34 14.06 -15.67
CA LEU A 259 5.57 15.19 -15.12
C LEU A 259 6.10 15.63 -13.78
N ALA A 260 6.42 14.70 -12.87
CA ALA A 260 6.98 15.03 -11.56
C ALA A 260 8.31 15.76 -11.67
N ILE A 261 9.22 15.31 -12.56
CA ILE A 261 10.50 15.96 -12.82
C ILE A 261 10.29 17.36 -13.40
N VAL A 262 9.48 17.49 -14.44
CA VAL A 262 9.21 18.79 -15.10
C VAL A 262 8.61 19.80 -14.12
N ILE A 263 7.63 19.36 -13.31
CA ILE A 263 6.98 20.20 -12.30
C ILE A 263 8.00 20.63 -11.24
N GLY A 264 8.81 19.70 -10.71
CA GLY A 264 9.81 19.99 -9.69
C GLY A 264 10.88 20.98 -10.17
N LEU A 265 11.33 20.84 -11.43
CA LEU A 265 12.24 21.80 -12.08
C LEU A 265 11.58 23.17 -12.29
N PHE A 266 10.34 23.20 -12.77
CA PHE A 266 9.58 24.45 -12.98
C PHE A 266 9.38 25.22 -11.67
N GLN A 267 9.11 24.51 -10.58
CA GLN A 267 8.99 25.10 -9.24
C GLN A 267 10.34 25.47 -8.62
N ARG A 268 11.47 25.16 -9.25
CA ARG A 268 12.83 25.35 -8.73
C ARG A 268 13.06 24.69 -7.37
N LYS A 269 12.33 23.64 -7.09
CA LYS A 269 12.44 22.84 -5.85
C LYS A 269 13.28 21.59 -6.05
N LEU A 270 13.57 21.23 -7.30
CA LEU A 270 14.35 20.06 -7.67
C LEU A 270 15.67 20.53 -8.30
N GLY A 271 16.78 20.24 -7.64
CA GLY A 271 18.12 20.41 -8.18
C GLY A 271 18.67 19.10 -8.75
N TRP A 272 19.88 19.14 -9.27
CA TRP A 272 20.55 17.96 -9.83
C TRP A 272 20.77 16.85 -8.78
N ASN A 273 21.10 17.21 -7.55
CA ASN A 273 21.34 16.26 -6.47
C ASN A 273 20.06 15.51 -6.08
N GLU A 274 18.94 16.21 -5.95
CA GLU A 274 17.63 15.63 -5.63
C GLU A 274 17.14 14.69 -6.74
N ILE A 275 17.40 15.03 -8.00
CA ILE A 275 17.11 14.16 -9.15
C ILE A 275 17.93 12.88 -9.06
N VAL A 276 19.24 12.99 -8.86
CA VAL A 276 20.14 11.82 -8.76
C VAL A 276 19.78 10.94 -7.57
N GLU A 277 19.43 11.54 -6.43
CA GLU A 277 18.97 10.82 -5.24
C GLU A 277 17.65 10.07 -5.53
N SER A 278 16.66 10.73 -6.15
CA SER A 278 15.41 10.10 -6.55
C SER A 278 15.61 8.91 -7.50
N PHE A 279 16.54 9.03 -8.46
CA PHE A 279 16.90 7.91 -9.34
C PHE A 279 17.55 6.76 -8.57
N LYS A 280 18.48 7.06 -7.64
CA LYS A 280 19.11 6.02 -6.80
C LYS A 280 18.09 5.28 -5.96
N ASP A 281 17.18 5.99 -5.32
CA ASP A 281 16.13 5.42 -4.49
C ASP A 281 15.20 4.53 -5.32
N ALA A 282 14.78 5.00 -6.49
CA ALA A 282 13.92 4.24 -7.39
C ALA A 282 14.60 2.95 -7.87
N VAL A 283 15.86 3.04 -8.31
CA VAL A 283 16.65 1.88 -8.77
C VAL A 283 16.89 0.88 -7.65
N PHE A 284 17.30 1.35 -6.47
CA PHE A 284 17.58 0.48 -5.33
C PHE A 284 16.32 -0.25 -4.87
N THR A 285 15.20 0.48 -4.72
CA THR A 285 13.92 -0.12 -4.34
C THR A 285 13.41 -1.08 -5.40
N SER A 286 13.51 -0.75 -6.70
CA SER A 286 13.16 -1.64 -7.80
C SER A 286 13.97 -2.94 -7.77
N ALA A 287 15.29 -2.84 -7.54
CA ALA A 287 16.16 -4.02 -7.47
C ALA A 287 15.77 -4.95 -6.31
N GLN A 288 15.43 -4.37 -5.15
CA GLN A 288 14.92 -5.17 -4.01
C GLN A 288 13.61 -5.87 -4.35
N LEU A 289 12.66 -5.16 -4.97
CA LEU A 289 11.36 -5.72 -5.38
C LEU A 289 11.54 -6.86 -6.39
N PHE A 290 12.36 -6.66 -7.40
CA PHE A 290 12.63 -7.67 -8.43
C PHE A 290 13.32 -8.89 -7.84
N PHE A 291 14.26 -8.70 -6.93
CA PHE A 291 14.94 -9.81 -6.26
C PHE A 291 13.96 -10.70 -5.46
N VAL A 292 13.04 -10.08 -4.72
CA VAL A 292 12.00 -10.83 -4.01
C VAL A 292 11.03 -11.48 -4.98
N GLY A 293 10.62 -10.78 -6.03
CA GLY A 293 9.75 -11.30 -7.09
C GLY A 293 10.33 -12.52 -7.82
N MET A 294 11.64 -12.51 -8.12
CA MET A 294 12.33 -13.67 -8.71
C MET A 294 12.22 -14.91 -7.82
N GLY A 295 12.43 -14.77 -6.51
CA GLY A 295 12.23 -15.85 -5.55
C GLY A 295 10.79 -16.35 -5.52
N ALA A 296 9.83 -15.42 -5.58
CA ALA A 296 8.40 -15.72 -5.58
C ALA A 296 7.96 -16.51 -6.81
N VAL A 297 8.45 -16.16 -8.01
CA VAL A 297 8.10 -16.87 -9.25
C VAL A 297 8.60 -18.31 -9.22
N VAL A 298 9.82 -18.55 -8.72
CA VAL A 298 10.34 -19.92 -8.54
C VAL A 298 9.46 -20.69 -7.53
N TYR A 299 9.04 -20.03 -6.44
CA TYR A 299 8.14 -20.63 -5.44
C TYR A 299 6.75 -20.94 -6.00
N THR A 300 6.19 -20.06 -6.83
CA THR A 300 4.91 -20.30 -7.52
C THR A 300 4.98 -21.54 -8.44
N LYS A 301 6.09 -21.72 -9.18
CA LYS A 301 6.32 -22.94 -9.98
C LYS A 301 6.40 -24.20 -9.14
N PHE A 302 7.02 -24.11 -7.96
CA PHE A 302 7.03 -25.21 -7.00
C PHE A 302 5.61 -25.56 -6.50
N LEU A 303 4.83 -24.57 -6.08
CA LEU A 303 3.44 -24.77 -5.61
C LEU A 303 2.55 -25.35 -6.72
N ALA A 304 2.73 -24.91 -7.96
CA ALA A 304 2.01 -25.44 -9.11
C ALA A 304 2.35 -26.92 -9.35
N LEU A 305 3.64 -27.29 -9.31
CA LEU A 305 4.07 -28.68 -9.46
C LEU A 305 3.62 -29.56 -8.29
N ALA A 306 3.55 -29.00 -7.08
CA ALA A 306 3.02 -29.69 -5.90
C ALA A 306 1.50 -29.92 -5.98
N GLY A 307 0.80 -29.28 -6.91
CA GLY A 307 -0.67 -29.36 -7.05
C GLY A 307 -1.43 -28.61 -5.93
N THR A 308 -0.78 -27.63 -5.30
CA THR A 308 -1.33 -26.90 -4.14
C THR A 308 -2.64 -26.20 -4.46
N ALA A 309 -2.71 -25.50 -5.60
CA ALA A 309 -3.92 -24.79 -6.02
C ALA A 309 -5.09 -25.75 -6.23
N GLN A 310 -4.89 -26.87 -6.94
CA GLN A 310 -5.93 -27.87 -7.20
C GLN A 310 -6.42 -28.51 -5.91
N MET A 311 -5.52 -28.83 -4.99
CA MET A 311 -5.90 -29.40 -3.70
C MET A 311 -6.84 -28.46 -2.91
N PHE A 312 -6.57 -27.15 -2.89
CA PHE A 312 -7.44 -26.20 -2.20
C PHE A 312 -8.78 -26.04 -2.91
N VAL A 313 -8.81 -26.04 -4.25
CA VAL A 313 -10.05 -26.01 -5.04
C VAL A 313 -10.90 -27.24 -4.73
N ASP A 314 -10.31 -28.45 -4.72
CA ASP A 314 -11.02 -29.69 -4.38
C ASP A 314 -11.55 -29.71 -2.93
N LEU A 315 -10.76 -29.15 -2.00
CA LEU A 315 -11.17 -29.02 -0.60
C LEU A 315 -12.40 -28.11 -0.45
N ILE A 316 -12.40 -26.96 -1.14
CA ILE A 316 -13.53 -26.02 -1.15
C ILE A 316 -14.76 -26.70 -1.76
N GLY A 317 -14.59 -27.40 -2.89
CA GLY A 317 -15.67 -28.10 -3.56
C GLY A 317 -16.28 -29.22 -2.72
N THR A 318 -15.43 -30.01 -2.03
CA THR A 318 -15.89 -31.11 -1.17
C THR A 318 -16.59 -30.63 0.10
N TRP A 319 -16.17 -29.54 0.67
CA TRP A 319 -16.75 -29.00 1.91
C TRP A 319 -17.91 -28.04 1.64
N ALA A 320 -18.26 -27.77 0.38
CA ALA A 320 -19.27 -26.78 -0.03
C ALA A 320 -19.13 -25.46 0.76
N VAL A 321 -17.89 -24.94 0.82
CA VAL A 321 -17.55 -23.77 1.63
C VAL A 321 -18.31 -22.55 1.12
N ASP A 322 -19.05 -21.89 2.00
CA ASP A 322 -19.68 -20.62 1.70
C ASP A 322 -18.60 -19.58 1.32
N PRO A 323 -18.74 -18.86 0.19
CA PRO A 323 -17.80 -17.83 -0.21
C PRO A 323 -17.47 -16.81 0.88
N LEU A 324 -18.45 -16.44 1.71
CA LEU A 324 -18.23 -15.50 2.82
C LEU A 324 -17.32 -16.11 3.90
N LEU A 325 -17.49 -17.40 4.22
CA LEU A 325 -16.60 -18.08 5.15
C LEU A 325 -15.17 -18.14 4.66
N LEU A 326 -14.97 -18.36 3.34
CA LEU A 326 -13.65 -18.33 2.75
C LEU A 326 -13.00 -16.93 2.88
N VAL A 327 -13.77 -15.88 2.56
CA VAL A 327 -13.29 -14.49 2.70
C VAL A 327 -12.90 -14.21 4.14
N ILE A 328 -13.68 -14.61 5.14
CA ILE A 328 -13.38 -14.42 6.56
C ILE A 328 -12.12 -15.21 6.97
N ALA A 329 -12.00 -16.47 6.54
CA ALA A 329 -10.83 -17.30 6.86
C ALA A 329 -9.54 -16.69 6.27
N VAL A 330 -9.59 -16.29 5.01
CA VAL A 330 -8.48 -15.61 4.32
C VAL A 330 -8.16 -14.27 5.00
N SER A 331 -9.17 -13.52 5.44
CA SER A 331 -8.99 -12.28 6.20
C SER A 331 -8.18 -12.49 7.47
N ILE A 332 -8.49 -13.53 8.24
CA ILE A 332 -7.76 -13.87 9.47
C ILE A 332 -6.30 -14.22 9.13
N ILE A 333 -6.07 -14.99 8.07
CA ILE A 333 -4.73 -15.36 7.61
C ILE A 333 -3.94 -14.10 7.23
N TYR A 334 -4.53 -13.18 6.47
CA TYR A 334 -3.88 -11.94 6.07
C TYR A 334 -3.53 -11.04 7.27
N VAL A 335 -4.43 -10.93 8.25
CA VAL A 335 -4.13 -10.18 9.49
C VAL A 335 -2.94 -10.79 10.21
N ILE A 336 -2.92 -12.12 10.38
CA ILE A 336 -1.81 -12.82 11.06
C ILE A 336 -0.50 -12.64 10.28
N LEU A 337 -0.50 -12.87 8.97
CA LEU A 337 0.70 -12.72 8.14
C LEU A 337 1.19 -11.26 8.11
N GLY A 338 0.27 -10.30 8.01
CA GLY A 338 0.59 -8.87 8.00
C GLY A 338 1.25 -8.36 9.29
N MET A 339 1.08 -9.06 10.41
CA MET A 339 1.79 -8.75 11.66
C MET A 339 3.30 -8.99 11.55
N PHE A 340 3.76 -9.83 10.63
CA PHE A 340 5.15 -10.31 10.55
C PHE A 340 5.82 -10.02 9.21
N LEU A 341 5.05 -9.99 8.12
CA LEU A 341 5.55 -9.84 6.76
C LEU A 341 5.43 -8.39 6.29
N ASP A 342 6.36 -8.00 5.44
CA ASP A 342 6.26 -6.77 4.67
C ASP A 342 5.18 -6.92 3.56
N PRO A 343 4.73 -5.80 2.97
CA PRO A 343 3.69 -5.79 1.93
C PRO A 343 3.93 -6.76 0.78
N LEU A 344 5.17 -6.83 0.32
CA LEU A 344 5.55 -7.67 -0.82
C LEU A 344 5.52 -9.14 -0.46
N GLY A 345 6.13 -9.48 0.67
CA GLY A 345 6.15 -10.84 1.17
C GLY A 345 4.75 -11.39 1.37
N MET A 346 3.85 -10.56 1.87
CA MET A 346 2.48 -10.96 2.08
C MET A 346 1.77 -11.29 0.75
N ILE A 347 1.87 -10.44 -0.26
CA ILE A 347 1.25 -10.68 -1.58
C ILE A 347 1.89 -11.88 -2.27
N LEU A 348 3.22 -11.91 -2.35
CA LEU A 348 3.94 -12.92 -3.12
C LEU A 348 3.80 -14.34 -2.56
N LEU A 349 3.60 -14.48 -1.24
CA LEU A 349 3.31 -15.77 -0.61
C LEU A 349 1.86 -16.23 -0.78
N THR A 350 0.92 -15.29 -0.79
CA THR A 350 -0.50 -15.60 -0.66
C THR A 350 -1.26 -15.62 -1.97
N VAL A 351 -0.92 -14.75 -2.91
CA VAL A 351 -1.61 -14.63 -4.21
C VAL A 351 -1.59 -15.94 -4.99
N PRO A 352 -0.46 -16.67 -5.13
CA PRO A 352 -0.43 -17.94 -5.86
C PRO A 352 -1.33 -19.03 -5.25
N VAL A 353 -1.67 -18.91 -3.97
CA VAL A 353 -2.53 -19.86 -3.26
C VAL A 353 -4.00 -19.43 -3.32
N PHE A 354 -4.28 -18.18 -3.00
CA PHE A 354 -5.67 -17.75 -2.84
C PHE A 354 -6.35 -17.34 -4.13
N VAL A 355 -5.64 -16.82 -5.13
CA VAL A 355 -6.26 -16.43 -6.41
C VAL A 355 -6.98 -17.60 -7.09
N PRO A 356 -6.39 -18.81 -7.24
CA PRO A 356 -7.11 -19.94 -7.80
C PRO A 356 -8.36 -20.36 -6.99
N MET A 357 -8.28 -20.22 -5.64
CA MET A 357 -9.41 -20.51 -4.75
C MET A 357 -10.58 -19.55 -4.99
N PHE A 358 -10.32 -18.25 -5.08
CA PHE A 358 -11.33 -17.23 -5.33
C PHE A 358 -11.90 -17.34 -6.74
N ALA A 359 -11.06 -17.60 -7.74
CA ALA A 359 -11.48 -17.83 -9.12
C ALA A 359 -12.41 -19.05 -9.25
N SER A 360 -12.14 -20.15 -8.53
CA SER A 360 -12.99 -21.35 -8.57
C SER A 360 -14.41 -21.12 -8.01
N LEU A 361 -14.57 -20.14 -7.13
CA LEU A 361 -15.89 -19.72 -6.61
C LEU A 361 -16.56 -18.64 -7.46
N GLY A 362 -15.96 -18.22 -8.58
CA GLY A 362 -16.47 -17.18 -9.45
C GLY A 362 -16.43 -15.77 -8.83
N LEU A 363 -15.58 -15.56 -7.79
CA LEU A 363 -15.39 -14.26 -7.16
C LEU A 363 -14.50 -13.37 -8.02
N ASP A 364 -14.83 -12.08 -8.08
CA ASP A 364 -14.08 -11.11 -8.86
C ASP A 364 -12.68 -10.88 -8.27
N LEU A 365 -11.65 -11.10 -9.08
CA LEU A 365 -10.25 -11.00 -8.65
C LEU A 365 -9.76 -9.55 -8.52
N VAL A 366 -10.41 -8.58 -9.18
CA VAL A 366 -10.13 -7.14 -8.98
C VAL A 366 -10.60 -6.73 -7.59
N TRP A 367 -11.82 -7.11 -7.21
CA TRP A 367 -12.34 -6.90 -5.86
C TRP A 367 -11.46 -7.59 -4.81
N PHE A 368 -11.08 -8.85 -5.04
CA PHE A 368 -10.17 -9.57 -4.13
C PHE A 368 -8.84 -8.84 -4.00
N GLY A 369 -8.29 -8.28 -5.07
CA GLY A 369 -7.08 -7.45 -5.03
C GLY A 369 -7.20 -6.25 -4.10
N VAL A 370 -8.35 -5.56 -4.12
CA VAL A 370 -8.62 -4.45 -3.18
C VAL A 370 -8.64 -4.95 -1.74
N ILE A 371 -9.28 -6.09 -1.48
CA ILE A 371 -9.31 -6.72 -0.14
C ILE A 371 -7.90 -7.07 0.34
N VAL A 372 -7.08 -7.68 -0.52
CA VAL A 372 -5.68 -8.03 -0.21
C VAL A 372 -4.86 -6.79 0.12
N VAL A 373 -4.89 -5.77 -0.75
CA VAL A 373 -4.13 -4.52 -0.54
C VAL A 373 -4.58 -3.81 0.74
N LYS A 374 -5.86 -3.89 1.06
CA LYS A 374 -6.39 -3.35 2.31
C LYS A 374 -5.82 -4.08 3.54
N TYR A 375 -5.75 -5.44 3.49
CA TYR A 375 -5.11 -6.20 4.57
C TYR A 375 -3.61 -5.93 4.68
N VAL A 376 -2.92 -5.69 3.57
CA VAL A 376 -1.53 -5.21 3.60
C VAL A 376 -1.42 -3.92 4.41
N GLY A 377 -2.29 -2.94 4.15
CA GLY A 377 -2.35 -1.69 4.92
C GLY A 377 -2.61 -1.92 6.42
N ILE A 378 -3.55 -2.80 6.77
CA ILE A 378 -3.84 -3.18 8.15
C ILE A 378 -2.60 -3.80 8.82
N GLY A 379 -1.90 -4.69 8.11
CA GLY A 379 -0.66 -5.32 8.59
C GLY A 379 0.43 -4.32 8.96
N LEU A 380 0.57 -3.24 8.18
CA LEU A 380 1.53 -2.17 8.46
C LEU A 380 1.27 -1.41 9.77
N LEU A 381 0.06 -1.55 10.35
CA LEU A 381 -0.33 -0.92 11.62
C LEU A 381 -0.42 -1.91 12.78
N THR A 382 -0.46 -3.21 12.49
CA THR A 382 -0.82 -4.23 13.48
C THR A 382 0.43 -4.70 14.24
N PRO A 383 0.40 -4.74 15.62
CA PRO A 383 1.48 -5.34 16.40
C PRO A 383 1.69 -6.81 16.01
N PRO A 384 2.90 -7.40 16.19
CA PRO A 384 4.07 -6.87 16.91
C PRO A 384 4.99 -5.99 16.07
N VAL A 385 4.98 -6.09 14.73
CA VAL A 385 5.91 -5.30 13.91
C VAL A 385 5.32 -3.93 13.60
N GLY A 386 4.30 -3.82 12.73
CA GLY A 386 3.70 -2.54 12.38
C GLY A 386 4.69 -1.58 11.72
N PHE A 387 5.12 -1.87 10.49
CA PHE A 387 6.20 -1.12 9.81
C PHE A 387 6.00 0.39 9.80
N ASN A 388 4.78 0.88 9.54
CA ASN A 388 4.52 2.33 9.55
C ASN A 388 4.72 2.95 10.93
N ILE A 389 4.50 2.20 12.00
CA ILE A 389 4.70 2.66 13.39
C ILE A 389 6.19 2.90 13.66
N PHE A 390 7.06 1.97 13.23
CA PHE A 390 8.51 2.16 13.34
C PHE A 390 9.00 3.33 12.49
N VAL A 391 8.43 3.50 11.29
CA VAL A 391 8.75 4.63 10.41
C VAL A 391 8.41 5.95 11.08
N VAL A 392 7.21 6.07 11.65
CA VAL A 392 6.79 7.28 12.38
C VAL A 392 7.68 7.52 13.60
N ALA A 393 8.00 6.48 14.37
CA ALA A 393 8.90 6.60 15.51
C ALA A 393 10.29 7.14 15.10
N THR A 394 10.87 6.57 14.03
CA THR A 394 12.15 7.03 13.50
C THR A 394 12.06 8.47 12.97
N ALA A 395 11.00 8.80 12.24
CA ALA A 395 10.78 10.13 11.69
C ALA A 395 10.59 11.21 12.76
N THR A 396 10.18 10.82 13.97
CA THR A 396 10.06 11.68 15.17
C THR A 396 11.24 11.52 16.13
N ASN A 397 12.43 11.09 15.64
CA ASN A 397 13.65 10.88 16.42
C ASN A 397 13.48 9.99 17.66
N ASN A 398 12.52 9.08 17.66
CA ASN A 398 12.15 8.20 18.78
C ASN A 398 11.78 8.95 20.08
N GLU A 399 11.33 10.21 19.98
CA GLU A 399 10.90 11.00 21.14
C GLU A 399 9.57 10.51 21.74
N ILE A 400 8.79 9.77 20.94
CA ILE A 400 7.49 9.20 21.35
C ILE A 400 7.63 7.67 21.46
N PRO A 401 7.30 7.09 22.63
CA PRO A 401 7.40 5.65 22.82
C PRO A 401 6.51 4.87 21.81
N LEU A 402 7.03 3.75 21.27
CA LEU A 402 6.30 2.87 20.36
C LEU A 402 4.92 2.46 20.89
N THR A 403 4.83 2.18 22.20
CA THR A 403 3.58 1.82 22.86
C THR A 403 2.51 2.92 22.75
N THR A 404 2.92 4.20 22.75
CA THR A 404 2.01 5.34 22.57
C THR A 404 1.53 5.41 21.13
N ILE A 405 2.42 5.17 20.16
CA ILE A 405 2.06 5.15 18.74
C ILE A 405 1.10 3.99 18.45
N PHE A 406 1.38 2.78 18.96
CA PHE A 406 0.48 1.63 18.85
C PHE A 406 -0.91 1.93 19.43
N LYS A 407 -0.98 2.52 20.63
CA LYS A 407 -2.25 2.92 21.25
C LYS A 407 -3.03 3.91 20.38
N GLY A 408 -2.33 4.86 19.75
CA GLY A 408 -2.93 5.80 18.79
C GLY A 408 -3.54 5.09 17.58
N CYS A 409 -2.87 4.06 17.06
CA CYS A 409 -3.32 3.30 15.89
C CYS A 409 -4.53 2.39 16.17
N PHE A 410 -4.81 1.98 17.41
CA PHE A 410 -5.95 1.10 17.71
C PHE A 410 -7.31 1.66 17.28
N TRP A 411 -7.51 2.96 17.37
CA TRP A 411 -8.75 3.57 16.89
C TRP A 411 -8.90 3.49 15.38
N PHE A 412 -7.80 3.63 14.65
CA PHE A 412 -7.77 3.47 13.20
C PHE A 412 -7.99 2.00 12.81
N LEU A 413 -7.39 1.05 13.54
CA LEU A 413 -7.66 -0.38 13.34
C LEU A 413 -9.13 -0.73 13.60
N GLY A 414 -9.79 -0.08 14.57
CA GLY A 414 -11.24 -0.20 14.75
C GLY A 414 -12.04 0.29 13.54
N CYS A 415 -11.62 1.40 12.92
CA CYS A 415 -12.19 1.88 11.66
C CYS A 415 -11.98 0.89 10.52
N GLU A 416 -10.83 0.21 10.47
CA GLU A 416 -10.53 -0.79 9.45
C GLU A 416 -11.52 -1.96 9.47
N VAL A 417 -11.97 -2.38 10.64
CA VAL A 417 -13.01 -3.42 10.75
C VAL A 417 -14.30 -2.97 10.06
N ILE A 418 -14.71 -1.72 10.27
CA ILE A 418 -15.90 -1.14 9.63
C ILE A 418 -15.70 -1.08 8.11
N ILE A 419 -14.56 -0.57 7.67
CA ILE A 419 -14.24 -0.41 6.24
C ILE A 419 -14.21 -1.78 5.55
N MET A 420 -13.53 -2.77 6.13
CA MET A 420 -13.46 -4.11 5.57
C MET A 420 -14.84 -4.76 5.50
N THR A 421 -15.67 -4.58 6.53
CA THR A 421 -17.06 -5.07 6.52
C THR A 421 -17.84 -4.44 5.35
N LEU A 422 -17.68 -3.14 5.10
CA LEU A 422 -18.34 -2.46 3.99
C LEU A 422 -17.84 -2.96 2.63
N LEU A 423 -16.51 -3.12 2.47
CA LEU A 423 -15.92 -3.58 1.20
C LEU A 423 -16.27 -5.04 0.88
N ILE A 424 -16.43 -5.89 1.90
CA ILE A 424 -16.83 -7.28 1.73
C ILE A 424 -18.33 -7.36 1.44
N ALA A 425 -19.16 -6.61 2.17
CA ALA A 425 -20.62 -6.63 1.99
C ALA A 425 -21.07 -5.94 0.69
N PHE A 426 -20.31 -4.95 0.22
CA PHE A 426 -20.64 -4.16 -0.97
C PHE A 426 -19.47 -4.11 -1.96
N PRO A 427 -19.21 -5.18 -2.73
CA PRO A 427 -18.12 -5.24 -3.73
C PRO A 427 -18.18 -4.10 -4.76
N GLN A 428 -19.39 -3.56 -5.01
CA GLN A 428 -19.58 -2.44 -5.93
C GLN A 428 -18.81 -1.17 -5.55
N ILE A 429 -18.46 -0.99 -4.27
CA ILE A 429 -17.61 0.14 -3.85
C ILE A 429 -16.26 0.08 -4.59
N SER A 430 -15.74 -1.12 -4.82
CA SER A 430 -14.48 -1.32 -5.55
C SER A 430 -14.69 -1.47 -7.05
N LEU A 431 -15.77 -2.11 -7.49
CA LEU A 431 -15.96 -2.51 -8.88
C LEU A 431 -16.68 -1.49 -9.75
N TRP A 432 -17.39 -0.52 -9.17
CA TRP A 432 -18.21 0.43 -9.92
C TRP A 432 -17.37 1.22 -10.95
N LEU A 433 -16.23 1.76 -10.55
CA LEU A 433 -15.40 2.58 -11.44
C LEU A 433 -14.71 1.74 -12.54
N PRO A 434 -14.06 0.58 -12.24
CA PRO A 434 -13.54 -0.28 -13.29
C PRO A 434 -14.59 -0.75 -14.30
N GLN A 435 -15.80 -1.10 -13.83
CA GLN A 435 -16.90 -1.55 -14.70
C GLN A 435 -17.50 -0.42 -15.58
N SER A 436 -17.32 0.84 -15.20
CA SER A 436 -17.77 1.97 -15.99
C SER A 436 -16.88 2.30 -17.19
N MET A 437 -15.69 1.66 -17.30
CA MET A 437 -14.77 1.83 -18.44
C MET A 437 -15.13 0.96 -19.65
N TYR A 438 -15.94 -0.09 -19.41
CA TYR A 438 -16.34 -1.10 -20.40
C TYR A 438 -17.90 -1.17 -20.44
#